data_53682aa1992dda630b40ad69aca586e6
#
_entry.id   53682aa1992dda630b40ad69aca586e6
#
_cell.length_a   1.000
_cell.length_b   1.000
_cell.length_c   1.000
_cell.angle_alpha   90.00
_cell.angle_beta   90.00
_cell.angle_gamma   90.00
#
_symmetry.space_group_name_H-M   'P 1'
#
loop_
_entity.id
_entity.type
_entity.pdbx_description
1 polymer ?
#
loop_
_entity_poly.entity_id
_entity_poly.type
_entity_poly.pdbx_seq_one_letter_code
_entity_poly.pdbx_strand_id
1 'polypeptide(L)'
;MTDLTPYFTRSDGAYVFARWGRPIVPVVFGVDDATLSVFKGAIEAVVVLANHKMDEVDTELGANLMVFFCRDWAELTEVPHLDRLVPDLAPLVARLQQADANQYRIFRFDDHGGIKAAFVFLRLDAHLDQVPADTLALSQAVQVIVLWSDLAFTDTPPLALIDGKAVLRPEVADVIRAAYDR
;
A
#
# COMPACT_ATOMS: atom_id res chain seq x y z
N MET A 1 -8.50 -8.47 23.81
CA MET A 1 -7.20 -8.35 23.13
C MET A 1 -7.36 -8.82 21.68
N THR A 2 -6.87 -8.04 20.73
CA THR A 2 -6.98 -8.37 19.30
C THR A 2 -5.98 -9.47 18.94
N ASP A 3 -6.47 -10.55 18.35
CA ASP A 3 -5.60 -11.61 17.85
C ASP A 3 -5.07 -11.23 16.47
N LEU A 4 -3.77 -11.00 16.38
CA LEU A 4 -3.09 -10.61 15.14
C LEU A 4 -2.72 -11.79 14.25
N THR A 5 -2.69 -13.00 14.79
CA THR A 5 -2.17 -14.17 14.10
C THR A 5 -2.81 -14.42 12.72
N PRO A 6 -4.15 -14.39 12.57
CA PRO A 6 -4.76 -14.69 11.27
C PRO A 6 -4.41 -13.67 10.18
N TYR A 7 -4.15 -12.43 10.55
CA TYR A 7 -3.88 -11.35 9.59
C TYR A 7 -2.45 -11.36 9.06
N PHE A 8 -1.52 -12.04 9.75
CA PHE A 8 -0.10 -12.01 9.43
C PHE A 8 0.49 -13.40 9.20
N THR A 9 -0.31 -14.45 9.19
CA THR A 9 0.13 -15.80 8.88
C THR A 9 -0.22 -16.13 7.44
N ARG A 10 0.80 -16.42 6.63
CA ARG A 10 0.64 -16.75 5.21
C ARG A 10 0.04 -18.14 5.01
N SER A 11 -0.40 -18.42 3.79
CA SER A 11 -0.89 -19.72 3.37
C SER A 11 0.15 -20.84 3.57
N ASP A 12 1.45 -20.51 3.51
CA ASP A 12 2.56 -21.46 3.79
C ASP A 12 2.87 -21.61 5.28
N GLY A 13 2.14 -20.93 6.16
CA GLY A 13 2.31 -20.98 7.60
C GLY A 13 3.31 -19.96 8.17
N ALA A 14 3.98 -19.17 7.33
CA ALA A 14 4.94 -18.17 7.80
C ALA A 14 4.24 -16.94 8.39
N TYR A 15 4.72 -16.49 9.55
CA TYR A 15 4.27 -15.25 10.19
C TYR A 15 5.12 -14.09 9.68
N VAL A 16 4.48 -13.08 9.06
CA VAL A 16 5.21 -12.06 8.28
C VAL A 16 5.02 -10.62 8.77
N PHE A 17 4.55 -10.43 9.96
CA PHE A 17 4.28 -9.10 10.50
C PHE A 17 5.47 -8.14 10.34
N ALA A 18 5.21 -6.94 9.82
CA ALA A 18 6.15 -5.82 9.84
C ALA A 18 5.37 -4.50 9.87
N ARG A 19 5.95 -3.50 10.52
CA ARG A 19 5.40 -2.13 10.57
C ARG A 19 6.49 -1.12 10.22
N TRP A 20 6.08 0.11 9.88
CA TRP A 20 7.04 1.15 9.53
C TRP A 20 7.91 1.53 10.73
N GLY A 21 9.21 1.64 10.48
CA GLY A 21 10.20 2.05 11.48
C GLY A 21 10.57 3.53 11.40
N ARG A 22 9.99 4.27 10.46
CA ARG A 22 10.26 5.70 10.22
C ARG A 22 9.01 6.39 9.70
N PRO A 23 8.94 7.73 9.72
CA PRO A 23 7.80 8.45 9.16
C PRO A 23 7.59 8.10 7.69
N ILE A 24 6.33 8.07 7.27
CA ILE A 24 5.96 7.78 5.88
C ILE A 24 6.01 9.08 5.09
N VAL A 25 6.76 9.09 3.99
CA VAL A 25 6.88 10.24 3.07
C VAL A 25 6.33 9.80 1.72
N PRO A 26 5.04 10.07 1.43
CA PRO A 26 4.40 9.57 0.21
C PRO A 26 4.66 10.45 -0.99
N VAL A 27 4.75 9.82 -2.15
CA VAL A 27 4.71 10.47 -3.46
C VAL A 27 3.84 9.62 -4.38
N VAL A 28 3.02 10.28 -5.19
CA VAL A 28 2.09 9.61 -6.12
C VAL A 28 2.37 10.12 -7.53
N PHE A 29 2.62 9.20 -8.45
CA PHE A 29 2.93 9.51 -9.85
C PHE A 29 1.78 9.10 -10.77
N GLY A 30 1.56 9.88 -11.82
CA GLY A 30 0.59 9.55 -12.86
C GLY A 30 -0.84 9.97 -12.55
N VAL A 31 -1.02 10.92 -11.63
CA VAL A 31 -2.35 11.43 -11.25
C VAL A 31 -2.35 12.97 -11.28
N ASP A 32 -3.56 13.55 -11.30
CA ASP A 32 -3.74 14.98 -11.16
C ASP A 32 -3.62 15.42 -9.69
N ASP A 33 -3.62 16.73 -9.46
CA ASP A 33 -3.46 17.30 -8.13
C ASP A 33 -4.61 16.92 -7.18
N ALA A 34 -5.83 16.82 -7.71
CA ALA A 34 -6.98 16.42 -6.90
C ALA A 34 -6.86 14.99 -6.40
N THR A 35 -6.45 14.07 -7.26
CA THR A 35 -6.23 12.67 -6.89
C THR A 35 -5.05 12.55 -5.93
N LEU A 36 -3.97 13.30 -6.15
CA LEU A 36 -2.83 13.34 -5.24
C LEU A 36 -3.28 13.74 -3.83
N SER A 37 -4.10 14.77 -3.70
CA SER A 37 -4.62 15.22 -2.40
C SER A 37 -5.46 14.16 -1.72
N VAL A 38 -6.30 13.45 -2.48
CA VAL A 38 -7.12 12.35 -1.95
C VAL A 38 -6.23 11.23 -1.40
N PHE A 39 -5.18 10.85 -2.13
CA PHE A 39 -4.26 9.80 -1.66
C PHE A 39 -3.50 10.24 -0.41
N LYS A 40 -2.98 11.44 -0.38
CA LYS A 40 -2.27 11.96 0.82
C LYS A 40 -3.20 12.02 2.03
N GLY A 41 -4.44 12.46 1.84
CA GLY A 41 -5.42 12.50 2.92
C GLY A 41 -5.77 11.12 3.47
N ALA A 42 -5.91 10.12 2.61
CA ALA A 42 -6.18 8.74 3.03
C ALA A 42 -4.98 8.14 3.79
N ILE A 43 -3.76 8.36 3.32
CA ILE A 43 -2.55 7.90 3.99
C ILE A 43 -2.44 8.55 5.37
N GLU A 44 -2.68 9.85 5.47
CA GLU A 44 -2.66 10.59 6.73
C GLU A 44 -3.68 10.02 7.72
N ALA A 45 -4.90 9.74 7.27
CA ALA A 45 -5.94 9.18 8.12
C ALA A 45 -5.53 7.82 8.71
N VAL A 46 -4.94 6.95 7.91
CA VAL A 46 -4.47 5.64 8.35
C VAL A 46 -3.25 5.76 9.27
N VAL A 47 -2.34 6.67 8.99
CA VAL A 47 -1.17 6.95 9.82
C VAL A 47 -1.59 7.45 11.20
N VAL A 48 -2.58 8.33 11.27
CA VAL A 48 -3.13 8.82 12.54
C VAL A 48 -3.79 7.68 13.32
N LEU A 49 -4.57 6.84 12.63
CA LEU A 49 -5.18 5.65 13.24
C LEU A 49 -4.13 4.73 13.86
N ALA A 50 -3.02 4.55 13.18
CA ALA A 50 -1.91 3.70 13.64
C ALA A 50 -1.07 4.35 14.74
N ASN A 51 -1.32 5.61 15.07
CA ASN A 51 -0.47 6.41 15.97
C ASN A 51 0.99 6.45 15.47
N HIS A 52 1.14 6.60 14.17
CA HIS A 52 2.42 6.71 13.49
C HIS A 52 2.61 8.14 12.98
N LYS A 53 3.64 8.39 12.20
CA LYS A 53 3.97 9.73 11.68
C LYS A 53 4.09 9.72 10.16
N MET A 54 3.71 10.84 9.57
CA MET A 54 3.84 11.12 8.15
C MET A 54 4.56 12.45 7.98
N ASP A 55 5.51 12.50 7.05
CA ASP A 55 6.19 13.75 6.66
C ASP A 55 5.98 14.00 5.17
N GLU A 56 5.96 15.27 4.78
CA GLU A 56 5.84 15.63 3.38
C GLU A 56 7.20 15.66 2.68
N VAL A 57 8.25 15.99 3.40
CA VAL A 57 9.60 16.04 2.87
C VAL A 57 10.56 15.43 3.88
N ASP A 58 11.29 14.42 3.44
CA ASP A 58 12.46 13.91 4.15
C ASP A 58 13.69 14.33 3.38
N THR A 59 14.44 15.30 3.90
CA THR A 59 15.60 15.87 3.23
C THR A 59 16.78 14.92 3.17
N GLU A 60 16.83 13.91 4.03
CA GLU A 60 17.94 12.95 4.06
C GLU A 60 17.64 11.67 3.27
N LEU A 61 16.43 11.13 3.40
CA LEU A 61 16.07 9.82 2.86
C LEU A 61 15.17 9.91 1.62
N GLY A 62 14.55 11.06 1.37
CA GLY A 62 13.60 11.24 0.28
C GLY A 62 12.27 10.55 0.52
N ALA A 63 11.44 10.44 -0.52
CA ALA A 63 10.16 9.72 -0.43
C ALA A 63 10.40 8.23 -0.20
N ASN A 64 9.56 7.60 0.62
CA ASN A 64 9.68 6.20 0.96
C ASN A 64 8.39 5.38 0.73
N LEU A 65 7.29 6.04 0.38
CA LEU A 65 6.10 5.38 -0.12
C LEU A 65 5.82 5.96 -1.51
N MET A 66 6.05 5.14 -2.54
CA MET A 66 5.90 5.57 -3.93
C MET A 66 4.74 4.83 -4.57
N VAL A 67 3.74 5.58 -5.04
CA VAL A 67 2.56 5.04 -5.70
C VAL A 67 2.62 5.42 -7.17
N PHE A 68 2.58 4.43 -8.04
CA PHE A 68 2.65 4.60 -9.50
C PHE A 68 1.35 4.16 -10.14
N PHE A 69 0.71 5.09 -10.85
CA PHE A 69 -0.46 4.78 -11.66
C PHE A 69 -0.05 4.59 -13.12
N CYS A 70 -0.61 3.58 -13.75
CA CYS A 70 -0.43 3.35 -15.19
C CYS A 70 -1.71 2.77 -15.77
N ARG A 71 -1.84 2.79 -17.09
CA ARG A 71 -2.93 2.12 -17.80
C ARG A 71 -2.46 0.82 -18.43
N ASP A 72 -1.15 0.70 -18.68
CA ASP A 72 -0.50 -0.49 -19.18
C ASP A 72 0.79 -0.72 -18.40
N TRP A 73 1.03 -1.94 -17.95
CA TRP A 73 2.25 -2.27 -17.19
C TRP A 73 3.53 -1.91 -17.94
N ALA A 74 3.51 -1.94 -19.28
CA ALA A 74 4.69 -1.56 -20.09
C ALA A 74 5.13 -0.12 -19.86
N GLU A 75 4.25 0.78 -19.43
CA GLU A 75 4.60 2.16 -19.13
C GLU A 75 5.64 2.28 -18.01
N LEU A 76 5.70 1.31 -17.10
CA LEU A 76 6.66 1.31 -16.01
C LEU A 76 8.09 1.21 -16.49
N THR A 77 8.33 0.53 -17.62
CA THR A 77 9.67 0.40 -18.20
C THR A 77 10.18 1.71 -18.81
N GLU A 78 9.28 2.67 -19.01
CA GLU A 78 9.62 3.99 -19.55
C GLU A 78 9.87 5.03 -18.44
N VAL A 79 9.59 4.70 -17.18
CA VAL A 79 9.85 5.60 -16.05
C VAL A 79 11.36 5.68 -15.79
N PRO A 80 11.97 6.88 -15.91
CA PRO A 80 13.42 7.01 -15.71
C PRO A 80 13.85 6.52 -14.32
N HIS A 81 14.90 5.69 -14.30
CA HIS A 81 15.54 5.19 -13.07
C HIS A 81 14.68 4.26 -12.21
N LEU A 82 13.45 3.90 -12.63
CA LEU A 82 12.63 2.96 -11.88
C LEU A 82 13.29 1.58 -11.80
N ASP A 83 13.99 1.17 -12.86
CA ASP A 83 14.73 -0.09 -12.91
C ASP A 83 15.86 -0.18 -11.87
N ARG A 84 16.37 0.96 -11.39
CA ARG A 84 17.35 1.02 -10.30
C ARG A 84 16.70 0.80 -8.94
N LEU A 85 15.48 1.31 -8.76
CA LEU A 85 14.71 1.14 -7.53
C LEU A 85 14.08 -0.25 -7.44
N VAL A 86 13.68 -0.80 -8.59
CA VAL A 86 13.04 -2.10 -8.71
C VAL A 86 13.90 -2.96 -9.64
N PRO A 87 14.88 -3.73 -9.10
CA PRO A 87 15.66 -4.67 -9.90
C PRO A 87 14.74 -5.67 -10.59
N ASP A 88 15.11 -6.09 -11.80
CA ASP A 88 14.32 -7.01 -12.61
C ASP A 88 12.93 -6.46 -12.98
N LEU A 89 12.84 -5.16 -13.23
CA LEU A 89 11.59 -4.51 -13.59
C LEU A 89 10.94 -5.11 -14.84
N ALA A 90 11.72 -5.37 -15.90
CA ALA A 90 11.18 -5.91 -17.13
C ALA A 90 10.58 -7.33 -16.95
N PRO A 91 11.24 -8.28 -16.28
CA PRO A 91 10.61 -9.56 -15.95
C PRO A 91 9.37 -9.42 -15.05
N LEU A 92 9.38 -8.48 -14.11
CA LEU A 92 8.21 -8.20 -13.27
C LEU A 92 7.02 -7.73 -14.10
N VAL A 93 7.25 -6.76 -15.01
CA VAL A 93 6.20 -6.26 -15.89
C VAL A 93 5.60 -7.39 -16.72
N ALA A 94 6.45 -8.28 -17.28
CA ALA A 94 5.97 -9.43 -18.05
C ALA A 94 5.08 -10.35 -17.20
N ARG A 95 5.46 -10.62 -15.97
CA ARG A 95 4.65 -11.45 -15.05
C ARG A 95 3.31 -10.79 -14.73
N LEU A 96 3.29 -9.48 -14.49
CA LEU A 96 2.07 -8.75 -14.20
C LEU A 96 1.12 -8.74 -15.41
N GLN A 97 1.66 -8.57 -16.62
CA GLN A 97 0.88 -8.66 -17.85
C GLN A 97 0.27 -10.05 -18.01
N GLN A 98 1.07 -11.10 -17.81
CA GLN A 98 0.65 -12.48 -17.98
C GLN A 98 -0.42 -12.86 -16.94
N ALA A 99 -0.32 -12.36 -15.73
CA ALA A 99 -1.30 -12.60 -14.67
C ALA A 99 -2.54 -11.72 -14.78
N ASP A 100 -2.56 -10.78 -15.72
CA ASP A 100 -3.60 -9.74 -15.83
C ASP A 100 -3.84 -9.03 -14.50
N ALA A 101 -2.76 -8.78 -13.77
CA ALA A 101 -2.83 -8.12 -12.46
C ALA A 101 -3.16 -6.63 -12.64
N ASN A 102 -3.84 -6.04 -11.67
CA ASN A 102 -4.12 -4.61 -11.66
C ASN A 102 -3.46 -3.88 -10.49
N GLN A 103 -2.81 -4.60 -9.59
CA GLN A 103 -2.06 -4.00 -8.49
C GLN A 103 -0.91 -4.91 -8.07
N TYR A 104 0.16 -4.27 -7.59
CA TYR A 104 1.33 -4.96 -7.08
C TYR A 104 2.04 -4.08 -6.07
N ARG A 105 2.52 -4.66 -4.97
CA ARG A 105 3.23 -3.94 -3.92
C ARG A 105 4.55 -4.62 -3.61
N ILE A 106 5.58 -3.79 -3.35
CA ILE A 106 6.90 -4.25 -2.95
C ILE A 106 7.26 -3.52 -1.65
N PHE A 107 7.73 -4.27 -0.67
CA PHE A 107 8.22 -3.70 0.58
C PHE A 107 9.73 -3.87 0.69
N ARG A 108 10.38 -2.87 1.30
CA ARG A 108 11.80 -2.92 1.66
C ARG A 108 11.89 -2.78 3.17
N PHE A 109 12.85 -3.49 3.77
CA PHE A 109 12.97 -3.57 5.22
C PHE A 109 14.32 -3.06 5.67
N ASP A 110 14.36 -2.46 6.87
CA ASP A 110 15.61 -2.08 7.52
C ASP A 110 16.26 -3.28 8.23
N ASP A 111 17.40 -3.03 8.89
CA ASP A 111 18.15 -4.09 9.55
C ASP A 111 17.43 -4.69 10.76
N HIS A 112 16.38 -4.03 11.24
CA HIS A 112 15.57 -4.48 12.38
C HIS A 112 14.23 -5.09 11.95
N GLY A 113 14.03 -5.28 10.64
CA GLY A 113 12.78 -5.85 10.11
C GLY A 113 11.64 -4.86 9.97
N GLY A 114 11.85 -3.57 10.25
CA GLY A 114 10.84 -2.54 10.04
C GLY A 114 10.72 -2.17 8.56
N ILE A 115 9.52 -1.74 8.13
CA ILE A 115 9.34 -1.27 6.76
C ILE A 115 10.05 0.07 6.63
N LYS A 116 10.95 0.17 5.66
CA LYS A 116 11.66 1.43 5.35
C LYS A 116 11.21 2.06 4.04
N ALA A 117 10.60 1.30 3.15
CA ALA A 117 10.05 1.78 1.89
C ALA A 117 9.00 0.81 1.34
N ALA A 118 8.07 1.36 0.58
CA ALA A 118 7.09 0.56 -0.14
C ALA A 118 6.84 1.18 -1.53
N PHE A 119 6.66 0.31 -2.52
CA PHE A 119 6.31 0.68 -3.88
C PHE A 119 4.94 0.07 -4.18
N VAL A 120 4.01 0.90 -4.64
CA VAL A 120 2.66 0.48 -5.01
C VAL A 120 2.47 0.77 -6.49
N PHE A 121 2.09 -0.24 -7.25
CA PHE A 121 1.82 -0.12 -8.68
C PHE A 121 0.35 -0.42 -8.93
N LEU A 122 -0.36 0.50 -9.55
CA LEU A 122 -1.79 0.39 -9.82
C LEU A 122 -2.02 0.58 -11.32
N ARG A 123 -2.59 -0.45 -11.97
CA ARG A 123 -3.00 -0.35 -13.36
C ARG A 123 -4.50 -0.07 -13.41
N LEU A 124 -4.85 1.05 -13.99
CA LEU A 124 -6.26 1.46 -14.12
C LEU A 124 -6.90 0.66 -15.25
N ASP A 125 -7.24 -0.59 -14.95
CA ASP A 125 -8.02 -1.44 -15.84
C ASP A 125 -9.51 -1.12 -15.72
N ALA A 126 -10.36 -1.90 -16.39
CA ALA A 126 -11.80 -1.69 -16.37
C ALA A 126 -12.38 -1.77 -14.95
N HIS A 127 -11.76 -2.55 -14.07
CA HIS A 127 -12.21 -2.70 -12.68
C HIS A 127 -11.77 -1.51 -11.81
N LEU A 128 -10.48 -1.20 -11.75
CA LEU A 128 -9.97 -0.11 -10.90
C LEU A 128 -10.41 1.26 -11.38
N ASP A 129 -10.62 1.43 -12.69
CA ASP A 129 -11.09 2.69 -13.25
C ASP A 129 -12.51 3.05 -12.76
N GLN A 130 -13.29 2.06 -12.32
CA GLN A 130 -14.62 2.25 -11.77
C GLN A 130 -14.63 2.48 -10.25
N VAL A 131 -13.51 2.28 -9.57
CA VAL A 131 -13.41 2.47 -8.12
C VAL A 131 -13.22 3.96 -7.83
N PRO A 132 -14.05 4.57 -6.95
CA PRO A 132 -13.84 5.97 -6.56
C PRO A 132 -12.43 6.18 -5.99
N ALA A 133 -11.84 7.33 -6.30
CA ALA A 133 -10.46 7.63 -5.90
C ALA A 133 -10.27 7.55 -4.38
N ASP A 134 -11.22 8.03 -3.59
CA ASP A 134 -11.14 7.97 -2.12
C ASP A 134 -11.18 6.53 -1.61
N THR A 135 -11.98 5.67 -2.22
CA THR A 135 -12.04 4.24 -1.88
C THR A 135 -10.73 3.55 -2.21
N LEU A 136 -10.21 3.78 -3.41
CA LEU A 136 -8.93 3.19 -3.83
C LEU A 136 -7.79 3.67 -2.94
N ALA A 137 -7.75 4.96 -2.64
CA ALA A 137 -6.72 5.55 -1.79
C ALA A 137 -6.74 4.95 -0.38
N LEU A 138 -7.91 4.85 0.23
CA LEU A 138 -8.05 4.27 1.56
C LEU A 138 -7.65 2.80 1.58
N SER A 139 -8.06 2.03 0.58
CA SER A 139 -7.70 0.62 0.44
C SER A 139 -6.18 0.43 0.38
N GLN A 140 -5.50 1.24 -0.45
CA GLN A 140 -4.05 1.14 -0.57
C GLN A 140 -3.32 1.61 0.69
N ALA A 141 -3.80 2.67 1.33
CA ALA A 141 -3.23 3.14 2.59
C ALA A 141 -3.27 2.06 3.67
N VAL A 142 -4.39 1.36 3.81
CA VAL A 142 -4.54 0.24 4.74
C VAL A 142 -3.57 -0.89 4.39
N GLN A 143 -3.42 -1.20 3.12
CA GLN A 143 -2.59 -2.32 2.69
C GLN A 143 -1.09 -2.07 2.80
N VAL A 144 -0.66 -0.81 2.94
CA VAL A 144 0.76 -0.48 3.10
C VAL A 144 1.15 -0.10 4.52
N ILE A 145 0.20 0.15 5.42
CA ILE A 145 0.53 0.58 6.80
C ILE A 145 1.24 -0.52 7.59
N VAL A 146 0.98 -1.77 7.28
CA VAL A 146 1.70 -2.94 7.80
C VAL A 146 1.87 -3.96 6.67
N LEU A 147 2.75 -4.92 6.86
CA LEU A 147 2.86 -6.05 5.95
C LEU A 147 1.82 -7.10 6.34
N TRP A 148 0.75 -7.19 5.55
CA TRP A 148 -0.31 -8.19 5.74
C TRP A 148 0.07 -9.52 5.10
N SER A 149 -0.52 -10.60 5.56
CA SER A 149 -0.38 -11.88 4.88
C SER A 149 -1.21 -11.93 3.60
N ASP A 150 -0.91 -12.89 2.72
CA ASP A 150 -1.69 -13.14 1.51
C ASP A 150 -3.14 -13.55 1.80
N LEU A 151 -3.42 -14.03 3.01
CA LEU A 151 -4.75 -14.49 3.42
C LEU A 151 -5.57 -13.43 4.15
N ALA A 152 -4.97 -12.29 4.53
CA ALA A 152 -5.59 -11.32 5.43
C ALA A 152 -6.96 -10.84 4.96
N PHE A 153 -7.13 -10.63 3.66
CA PHE A 153 -8.35 -10.06 3.08
C PHE A 153 -8.96 -10.91 1.97
N THR A 154 -8.73 -12.22 2.00
CA THR A 154 -9.29 -13.13 0.98
C THR A 154 -10.79 -13.35 1.15
N ASP A 155 -11.26 -13.48 2.39
CA ASP A 155 -12.67 -13.71 2.68
C ASP A 155 -13.45 -12.43 2.92
N THR A 156 -12.80 -11.44 3.55
CA THR A 156 -13.44 -10.18 3.92
C THR A 156 -12.52 -9.03 3.53
N PRO A 157 -12.96 -8.09 2.67
CA PRO A 157 -12.13 -6.95 2.31
C PRO A 157 -11.92 -6.02 3.51
N PRO A 158 -10.86 -5.18 3.50
CA PRO A 158 -10.58 -4.29 4.63
C PRO A 158 -11.59 -3.16 4.79
N LEU A 159 -12.33 -2.82 3.73
CA LEU A 159 -13.30 -1.74 3.75
C LEU A 159 -14.72 -2.28 3.62
N ALA A 160 -15.66 -1.56 4.20
CA ALA A 160 -17.09 -1.78 4.00
C ALA A 160 -17.69 -0.54 3.35
N LEU A 161 -18.85 -0.69 2.70
CA LEU A 161 -19.61 0.43 2.16
C LEU A 161 -20.77 0.72 3.08
N ILE A 162 -20.87 1.97 3.55
CA ILE A 162 -21.98 2.46 4.35
C ILE A 162 -22.54 3.69 3.63
N ASP A 163 -23.78 3.61 3.19
CA ASP A 163 -24.45 4.66 2.41
C ASP A 163 -23.64 5.08 1.17
N GLY A 164 -23.02 4.08 0.50
CA GLY A 164 -22.21 4.31 -0.70
C GLY A 164 -20.80 4.83 -0.43
N LYS A 165 -20.42 5.01 0.84
CA LYS A 165 -19.11 5.52 1.24
C LYS A 165 -18.26 4.42 1.82
N ALA A 166 -16.99 4.34 1.40
CA ALA A 166 -16.05 3.36 1.93
C ALA A 166 -15.59 3.77 3.33
N VAL A 167 -15.65 2.82 4.25
CA VAL A 167 -15.15 2.98 5.61
C VAL A 167 -14.31 1.78 5.99
N LEU A 168 -13.30 2.02 6.82
CA LEU A 168 -12.46 0.94 7.34
C LEU A 168 -13.27 0.07 8.29
N ARG A 169 -13.20 -1.26 8.12
CA ARG A 169 -13.88 -2.17 9.04
C ARG A 169 -13.30 -2.04 10.44
N PRO A 170 -14.17 -2.00 11.48
CA PRO A 170 -13.69 -1.82 12.86
C PRO A 170 -12.66 -2.84 13.31
N GLU A 171 -12.81 -4.10 12.93
CA GLU A 171 -11.86 -5.16 13.27
C GLU A 171 -10.49 -4.93 12.63
N VAL A 172 -10.45 -4.37 11.42
CA VAL A 172 -9.20 -4.03 10.73
C VAL A 172 -8.55 -2.82 11.42
N ALA A 173 -9.33 -1.83 11.80
CA ALA A 173 -8.83 -0.68 12.55
C ALA A 173 -8.19 -1.13 13.88
N ASP A 174 -8.81 -2.07 14.58
CA ASP A 174 -8.27 -2.62 15.82
C ASP A 174 -6.94 -3.34 15.61
N VAL A 175 -6.82 -4.09 14.50
CA VAL A 175 -5.55 -4.76 14.14
C VAL A 175 -4.46 -3.72 13.90
N ILE A 176 -4.75 -2.65 13.16
CA ILE A 176 -3.78 -1.59 12.86
C ILE A 176 -3.32 -0.90 14.16
N ARG A 177 -4.25 -0.57 15.05
CA ARG A 177 -3.89 0.04 16.35
C ARG A 177 -3.00 -0.90 17.17
N ALA A 178 -3.35 -2.19 17.23
CA ALA A 178 -2.57 -3.18 17.96
C ALA A 178 -1.18 -3.38 17.35
N ALA A 179 -1.07 -3.33 16.02
CA ALA A 179 0.20 -3.48 15.32
C ALA A 179 1.21 -2.37 15.68
N TYR A 180 0.73 -1.19 16.00
CA TYR A 180 1.55 -0.04 16.38
C TYR A 180 1.54 0.26 17.88
N ASP A 181 0.95 -0.60 18.66
CA ASP A 181 1.01 -0.49 20.12
C ASP A 181 2.45 -0.74 20.58
N ARG A 182 3.00 0.22 21.36
CA ARG A 182 4.42 0.25 21.73
C ARG A 182 4.62 0.29 23.23
#